data_b61f4de72c1a62d669b1d46361ec9598
#
_entry.id   b61f4de72c1a62d669b1d46361ec9598
#
_cell.length_a   1.000
_cell.length_b   1.000
_cell.length_c   1.000
_cell.angle_alpha   90.00
_cell.angle_beta   90.00
_cell.angle_gamma   90.00
#
_symmetry.space_group_name_H-M   'P 1'
#
loop_
_entity.id
_entity.type
_entity.pdbx_description
1 polymer ?
#
loop_
_entity_poly.entity_id
_entity_poly.type
_entity_poly.pdbx_seq_one_letter_code
_entity_poly.pdbx_strand_id
1 'polypeptide(L)'
;MLGRRPDPDERPRWDRVRDYVSETFPGQTKGLFFLNASAHMPMTFVQALLAMDYQPIPLTSEGDEKVVDVGIQRTLEAIDKQEYGNVVLVSHDGDFEPQLRSLLRNDHDVTVVGFEEFLSGELRVLEESGLKIVDLEREIHAFNAPLPRIGAIQLDEFVPEDFI
;
A
#
# COMPACT_ATOMS: atom_id res chain seq x y z
N MET A 1 9.32 10.14 5.06
CA MET A 1 10.05 9.70 3.85
C MET A 1 11.53 9.95 4.10
N LEU A 2 12.38 8.94 3.97
CA LEU A 2 13.82 9.12 4.10
C LEU A 2 14.29 10.02 2.94
N GLY A 3 14.98 11.11 3.24
CA GLY A 3 15.52 12.06 2.22
C GLY A 3 16.66 11.49 1.35
N ARG A 4 16.91 10.19 1.43
CA ARG A 4 17.89 9.43 0.68
C ARG A 4 17.26 8.22 -0.02
N ARG A 5 17.94 7.66 -0.99
CA ARG A 5 17.54 6.41 -1.62
C ARG A 5 17.58 5.27 -0.57
N PRO A 6 16.51 4.50 -0.37
CA PRO A 6 16.50 3.43 0.62
C PRO A 6 17.52 2.33 0.27
N ASP A 7 18.19 1.82 1.28
CA ASP A 7 19.06 0.66 1.14
C ASP A 7 18.25 -0.60 0.77
N PRO A 8 18.89 -1.63 0.20
CA PRO A 8 18.16 -2.85 -0.19
C PRO A 8 17.36 -3.49 0.94
N ASP A 9 17.86 -3.45 2.18
CA ASP A 9 17.19 -4.02 3.36
C ASP A 9 16.03 -3.15 3.87
N GLU A 10 15.96 -1.90 3.46
CA GLU A 10 14.87 -0.95 3.75
C GLU A 10 13.77 -0.96 2.69
N ARG A 11 13.90 -1.80 1.67
CA ARG A 11 12.88 -1.94 0.62
C ARG A 11 11.88 -3.03 1.00
N PRO A 12 10.58 -2.82 0.72
CA PRO A 12 9.60 -3.85 0.98
C PRO A 12 9.89 -5.13 0.19
N ARG A 13 9.80 -6.24 0.86
CA ARG A 13 9.80 -7.58 0.27
C ARG A 13 8.38 -7.91 -0.18
N TRP A 14 8.10 -7.61 -1.43
CA TRP A 14 6.77 -7.80 -2.02
C TRP A 14 6.37 -9.28 -2.11
N ASP A 15 7.33 -10.19 -2.20
CA ASP A 15 7.12 -11.62 -2.05
C ASP A 15 6.47 -11.98 -0.71
N ARG A 16 6.92 -11.40 0.40
CA ARG A 16 6.33 -11.60 1.73
C ARG A 16 4.91 -11.04 1.85
N VAL A 17 4.65 -9.91 1.22
CA VAL A 17 3.28 -9.36 1.15
C VAL A 17 2.37 -10.31 0.39
N ARG A 18 2.84 -10.84 -0.73
CA ARG A 18 2.11 -11.81 -1.55
C ARG A 18 1.79 -13.10 -0.78
N ASP A 19 2.80 -13.63 -0.10
CA ASP A 19 2.67 -14.85 0.72
C ASP A 19 1.68 -14.64 1.86
N TYR A 20 1.81 -13.54 2.60
CA TYR A 20 0.89 -13.19 3.68
C TYR A 20 -0.57 -13.15 3.22
N VAL A 21 -0.85 -12.49 2.10
CA VAL A 21 -2.21 -12.40 1.57
C VAL A 21 -2.72 -13.77 1.14
N SER A 22 -1.89 -14.58 0.48
CA SER A 22 -2.27 -15.92 0.02
C SER A 22 -2.52 -16.90 1.17
N GLU A 23 -1.81 -16.74 2.28
CA GLU A 23 -1.97 -17.57 3.48
C GLU A 23 -3.15 -17.13 4.35
N THR A 24 -3.41 -15.82 4.39
CA THR A 24 -4.43 -15.23 5.27
C THR A 24 -5.84 -15.32 4.68
N PHE A 25 -5.96 -15.17 3.36
CA PHE A 25 -7.26 -15.11 2.69
C PHE A 25 -7.49 -16.35 1.82
N PRO A 26 -8.64 -17.04 1.98
CA PRO A 26 -8.93 -18.24 1.21
C PRO A 26 -9.23 -17.91 -0.26
N GLY A 27 -8.88 -18.82 -1.15
CA GLY A 27 -9.19 -18.71 -2.56
C GLY A 27 -8.04 -18.23 -3.43
N GLN A 28 -8.33 -17.97 -4.70
CA GLN A 28 -7.34 -17.51 -5.65
C GLN A 28 -7.08 -16.02 -5.47
N THR A 29 -5.84 -15.67 -5.18
CA THR A 29 -5.39 -14.28 -5.03
C THR A 29 -4.73 -13.77 -6.31
N LYS A 30 -5.12 -12.58 -6.74
CA LYS A 30 -4.44 -11.82 -7.81
C LYS A 30 -3.73 -10.62 -7.21
N GLY A 31 -2.42 -10.54 -7.39
CA GLY A 31 -1.63 -9.38 -7.00
C GLY A 31 -1.51 -8.41 -8.17
N LEU A 32 -2.14 -7.25 -8.10
CA LEU A 32 -2.02 -6.18 -9.09
C LEU A 32 -1.02 -5.14 -8.60
N PHE A 33 -0.05 -4.77 -9.44
CA PHE A 33 0.93 -3.76 -9.09
C PHE A 33 0.90 -2.61 -10.10
N PHE A 34 0.36 -1.48 -9.68
CA PHE A 34 0.21 -0.31 -10.53
C PHE A 34 1.49 0.50 -10.60
N LEU A 35 1.87 0.90 -11.80
CA LEU A 35 3.10 1.63 -12.08
C LEU A 35 2.81 2.84 -12.96
N ASN A 36 3.43 3.98 -12.64
CA ASN A 36 3.44 5.10 -13.53
C ASN A 36 4.56 4.91 -14.57
N ALA A 37 4.17 4.69 -15.82
CA ALA A 37 5.08 4.48 -16.95
C ALA A 37 5.15 5.69 -17.90
N SER A 38 4.63 6.86 -17.50
CA SER A 38 4.59 8.07 -18.34
C SER A 38 5.97 8.57 -18.73
N ALA A 39 6.95 8.48 -17.83
CA ALA A 39 8.32 8.92 -18.09
C ALA A 39 9.26 7.76 -18.48
N HIS A 40 9.10 6.61 -17.85
CA HIS A 40 9.98 5.46 -18.02
C HIS A 40 9.33 4.16 -17.53
N MET A 41 9.54 3.07 -18.29
CA MET A 41 9.13 1.73 -17.90
C MET A 41 10.28 1.05 -17.11
N PRO A 42 10.09 0.75 -15.82
CA PRO A 42 11.14 0.13 -15.00
C PRO A 42 11.21 -1.39 -15.26
N MET A 43 11.75 -1.80 -16.40
CA MET A 43 11.71 -3.20 -16.87
C MET A 43 12.28 -4.22 -15.89
N THR A 44 13.38 -3.90 -15.20
CA THR A 44 13.96 -4.81 -14.19
C THR A 44 12.99 -5.04 -13.03
N PHE A 45 12.30 -4.00 -12.60
CA PHE A 45 11.30 -4.11 -11.54
C PHE A 45 10.05 -4.87 -12.02
N VAL A 46 9.61 -4.62 -13.25
CA VAL A 46 8.50 -5.37 -13.87
C VAL A 46 8.80 -6.86 -13.92
N GLN A 47 10.02 -7.25 -14.34
CA GLN A 47 10.44 -8.64 -14.34
C GLN A 47 10.46 -9.26 -12.94
N ALA A 48 10.92 -8.51 -11.94
CA ALA A 48 10.89 -8.95 -10.55
C ALA A 48 9.46 -9.17 -10.04
N LEU A 49 8.52 -8.29 -10.38
CA LEU A 49 7.11 -8.44 -10.03
C LEU A 49 6.50 -9.69 -10.65
N LEU A 50 6.76 -9.95 -11.92
CA LEU A 50 6.29 -11.16 -12.61
C LEU A 50 6.86 -12.43 -11.96
N ALA A 51 8.13 -12.41 -11.55
CA ALA A 51 8.76 -13.53 -10.85
C ALA A 51 8.14 -13.80 -9.46
N MET A 52 7.55 -12.78 -8.83
CA MET A 52 6.83 -12.89 -7.56
C MET A 52 5.31 -13.12 -7.74
N ASP A 53 4.87 -13.46 -8.94
CA ASP A 53 3.47 -13.71 -9.28
C ASP A 53 2.55 -12.48 -9.08
N TYR A 54 3.08 -11.27 -9.30
CA TYR A 54 2.28 -10.06 -9.47
C TYR A 54 1.98 -9.82 -10.94
N GLN A 55 0.84 -9.20 -11.20
CA GLN A 55 0.52 -8.65 -12.51
C GLN A 55 0.86 -7.15 -12.53
N PRO A 56 1.93 -6.73 -13.20
CA PRO A 56 2.23 -5.32 -13.37
C PRO A 56 1.19 -4.64 -14.24
N ILE A 57 0.75 -3.46 -13.85
CA ILE A 57 -0.19 -2.62 -14.59
C ILE A 57 0.47 -1.27 -14.83
N PRO A 58 1.25 -1.14 -15.92
CA PRO A 58 1.88 0.13 -16.29
C PRO A 58 0.86 1.05 -16.92
N LEU A 59 0.67 2.23 -16.34
CA LEU A 59 -0.25 3.26 -16.81
C LEU A 59 0.52 4.49 -17.26
N THR A 60 -0.01 5.16 -18.28
CA THR A 60 0.51 6.43 -18.79
C THR A 60 -0.60 7.46 -18.87
N SER A 61 -0.23 8.74 -18.74
CA SER A 61 -1.10 9.88 -18.99
C SER A 61 -0.32 10.96 -19.72
N GLU A 62 -1.00 11.74 -20.55
CA GLU A 62 -0.43 12.92 -21.21
C GLU A 62 -0.42 14.16 -20.30
N GLY A 63 -1.11 14.13 -19.17
CA GLY A 63 -1.23 15.22 -18.21
C GLY A 63 -0.55 14.90 -16.86
N ASP A 64 -0.77 15.80 -15.89
CA ASP A 64 -0.27 15.68 -14.51
C ASP A 64 -1.16 14.78 -13.62
N GLU A 65 -1.95 13.90 -14.22
CA GLU A 65 -2.82 13.00 -13.48
C GLU A 65 -2.02 12.01 -12.63
N LYS A 66 -2.53 11.75 -11.45
CA LYS A 66 -2.06 10.66 -10.58
C LYS A 66 -2.52 9.30 -11.15
N VAL A 67 -1.90 8.87 -12.26
CA VAL A 67 -2.36 7.70 -13.04
C VAL A 67 -2.50 6.43 -12.22
N VAL A 68 -1.62 6.23 -11.24
CA VAL A 68 -1.65 5.07 -10.35
C VAL A 68 -2.88 5.13 -9.46
N ASP A 69 -3.13 6.27 -8.82
CA ASP A 69 -4.28 6.45 -7.92
C ASP A 69 -5.60 6.27 -8.67
N VAL A 70 -5.72 6.90 -9.84
CA VAL A 70 -6.90 6.74 -10.71
C VAL A 70 -7.07 5.29 -11.17
N GLY A 71 -5.99 4.61 -11.52
CA GLY A 71 -6.01 3.20 -11.90
C GLY A 71 -6.53 2.31 -10.78
N ILE A 72 -6.05 2.53 -9.55
CA ILE A 72 -6.49 1.81 -8.36
C ILE A 72 -7.97 2.12 -8.07
N GLN A 73 -8.38 3.39 -8.07
CA GLN A 73 -9.76 3.79 -7.82
C GLN A 73 -10.73 3.10 -8.79
N ARG A 74 -10.44 3.13 -10.09
CA ARG A 74 -11.26 2.45 -11.11
C ARG A 74 -11.33 0.94 -10.92
N THR A 75 -10.24 0.34 -10.45
CA THR A 75 -10.20 -1.10 -10.15
C THR A 75 -11.06 -1.44 -8.95
N LEU A 76 -10.98 -0.65 -7.87
CA LEU A 76 -11.83 -0.81 -6.69
C LEU A 76 -13.31 -0.65 -7.03
N GLU A 77 -13.66 0.33 -7.86
CA GLU A 77 -15.02 0.54 -8.36
C GLU A 77 -15.52 -0.62 -9.25
N ALA A 78 -14.61 -1.25 -10.01
CA ALA A 78 -14.96 -2.43 -10.81
C ALA A 78 -15.21 -3.66 -9.94
N ILE A 79 -14.43 -3.83 -8.87
CA ILE A 79 -14.64 -4.91 -7.88
C ILE A 79 -15.96 -4.70 -7.13
N ASP A 80 -16.26 -3.47 -6.75
CA ASP A 80 -17.48 -3.12 -6.01
C ASP A 80 -18.78 -3.47 -6.78
N LYS A 81 -18.71 -3.56 -8.10
CA LYS A 81 -19.81 -4.00 -8.96
C LYS A 81 -20.00 -5.51 -9.02
N GLN A 82 -19.08 -6.27 -8.43
CA GLN A 82 -19.16 -7.73 -8.36
C GLN A 82 -19.83 -8.15 -7.06
N GLU A 83 -20.53 -9.27 -7.06
CA GLU A 83 -21.23 -9.76 -5.88
C GLU A 83 -20.29 -10.33 -4.81
N TYR A 84 -19.04 -10.57 -5.16
CA TYR A 84 -18.03 -11.16 -4.28
C TYR A 84 -16.63 -10.69 -4.64
N GLY A 85 -15.76 -10.79 -3.69
CA GLY A 85 -14.35 -10.45 -3.81
C GLY A 85 -13.86 -9.74 -2.55
N ASN A 86 -12.70 -10.14 -2.08
CA ASN A 86 -12.01 -9.49 -0.98
C ASN A 86 -10.94 -8.57 -1.55
N VAL A 87 -10.69 -7.47 -0.88
CA VAL A 87 -9.72 -6.48 -1.31
C VAL A 87 -8.65 -6.30 -0.26
N VAL A 88 -7.40 -6.38 -0.68
CA VAL A 88 -6.25 -5.96 0.12
C VAL A 88 -5.57 -4.81 -0.62
N LEU A 89 -5.68 -3.61 -0.07
CA LEU A 89 -5.05 -2.41 -0.62
C LEU A 89 -3.78 -2.09 0.17
N VAL A 90 -2.66 -1.97 -0.52
CA VAL A 90 -1.39 -1.53 0.08
C VAL A 90 -1.22 -0.03 -0.18
N SER A 91 -1.63 0.78 0.76
CA SER A 91 -1.57 2.25 0.67
C SER A 91 -1.77 2.92 2.03
N HIS A 92 -1.30 4.16 2.17
CA HIS A 92 -1.59 5.05 3.32
C HIS A 92 -2.56 6.18 2.94
N ASP A 93 -2.89 6.30 1.65
CA ASP A 93 -3.56 7.46 1.09
C ASP A 93 -5.06 7.47 1.39
N GLY A 94 -5.53 8.54 2.01
CA GLY A 94 -6.94 8.78 2.29
C GLY A 94 -7.80 9.01 1.04
N ASP A 95 -7.19 9.29 -0.10
CA ASP A 95 -7.91 9.51 -1.37
C ASP A 95 -8.70 8.27 -1.83
N PHE A 96 -8.40 7.08 -1.27
CA PHE A 96 -9.14 5.84 -1.54
C PHE A 96 -10.35 5.62 -0.63
N GLU A 97 -10.56 6.46 0.37
CA GLU A 97 -11.65 6.31 1.35
C GLU A 97 -13.02 6.10 0.71
N PRO A 98 -13.45 6.89 -0.31
CA PRO A 98 -14.76 6.72 -0.91
C PRO A 98 -15.00 5.33 -1.51
N GLN A 99 -14.01 4.77 -2.21
CA GLN A 99 -14.10 3.44 -2.82
C GLN A 99 -14.12 2.34 -1.75
N LEU A 100 -13.27 2.45 -0.72
CA LEU A 100 -13.22 1.48 0.37
C LEU A 100 -14.52 1.49 1.19
N ARG A 101 -15.08 2.66 1.44
CA ARG A 101 -16.39 2.81 2.10
C ARG A 101 -17.50 2.14 1.30
N SER A 102 -17.50 2.30 -0.02
CA SER A 102 -18.50 1.67 -0.90
C SER A 102 -18.39 0.15 -0.85
N LEU A 103 -17.17 -0.39 -0.97
CA LEU A 103 -16.91 -1.83 -0.85
C LEU A 103 -17.41 -2.41 0.47
N LEU A 104 -17.13 -1.74 1.60
CA LEU A 104 -17.59 -2.18 2.91
C LEU A 104 -19.13 -2.16 3.03
N ARG A 105 -19.79 -1.18 2.43
CA ARG A 105 -21.27 -1.10 2.40
C ARG A 105 -21.91 -2.21 1.58
N ASN A 106 -21.18 -2.73 0.60
CA ASN A 106 -21.61 -3.80 -0.30
C ASN A 106 -21.10 -5.18 0.16
N ASP A 107 -20.77 -5.30 1.45
CA ASP A 107 -20.37 -6.54 2.13
C ASP A 107 -19.08 -7.19 1.59
N HIS A 108 -18.19 -6.42 0.97
CA HIS A 108 -16.84 -6.89 0.67
C HIS A 108 -15.96 -6.87 1.91
N ASP A 109 -15.12 -7.88 2.07
CA ASP A 109 -14.04 -7.84 3.04
C ASP A 109 -12.91 -6.94 2.52
N VAL A 110 -12.57 -5.90 3.28
CA VAL A 110 -11.55 -4.93 2.89
C VAL A 110 -10.46 -4.85 3.95
N THR A 111 -9.22 -4.97 3.51
CA THR A 111 -8.02 -4.83 4.34
C THR A 111 -7.11 -3.78 3.73
N VAL A 112 -6.60 -2.87 4.54
CA VAL A 112 -5.54 -1.94 4.16
C VAL A 112 -4.23 -2.38 4.81
N VAL A 113 -3.18 -2.46 4.01
CA VAL A 113 -1.83 -2.78 4.45
C VAL A 113 -0.96 -1.52 4.33
N GLY A 114 -0.29 -1.17 5.40
CA GLY A 114 0.60 -0.02 5.41
C GLY A 114 1.35 0.09 6.73
N PHE A 115 2.03 1.20 6.95
CA PHE A 115 2.56 1.54 8.27
C PHE A 115 1.45 2.18 9.08
N GLU A 116 1.12 1.58 10.21
CA GLU A 116 0.01 2.03 11.05
C GLU A 116 0.15 3.50 11.45
N GLU A 117 1.35 3.96 11.77
CA GLU A 117 1.62 5.35 12.15
C GLU A 117 1.43 6.38 11.03
N PHE A 118 1.48 5.96 9.76
CA PHE A 118 1.33 6.86 8.59
C PHE A 118 -0.03 6.77 7.91
N LEU A 119 -0.89 5.91 8.42
CA LEU A 119 -2.24 5.74 7.85
C LEU A 119 -3.06 7.01 8.03
N SER A 120 -3.75 7.44 6.96
CA SER A 120 -4.60 8.63 7.03
C SER A 120 -5.76 8.46 8.00
N GLY A 121 -6.20 9.58 8.59
CA GLY A 121 -7.34 9.60 9.51
C GLY A 121 -8.63 9.13 8.85
N GLU A 122 -8.82 9.45 7.57
CA GLU A 122 -9.97 9.03 6.78
C GLU A 122 -10.09 7.50 6.69
N LEU A 123 -8.96 6.82 6.51
CA LEU A 123 -8.94 5.35 6.46
C LEU A 123 -9.16 4.74 7.84
N ARG A 124 -8.63 5.33 8.92
CA ARG A 124 -8.85 4.85 10.28
C ARG A 124 -10.33 4.86 10.69
N VAL A 125 -11.08 5.88 10.29
CA VAL A 125 -12.51 5.96 10.58
C VAL A 125 -13.29 4.77 9.99
N LEU A 126 -12.80 4.18 8.89
CA LEU A 126 -13.45 3.01 8.28
C LEU A 126 -13.32 1.71 9.10
N GLU A 127 -12.44 1.65 10.12
CA GLU A 127 -12.39 0.49 11.03
C GLU A 127 -13.73 0.27 11.73
N GLU A 128 -14.46 1.33 12.07
CA GLU A 128 -15.81 1.26 12.63
C GLU A 128 -16.82 0.62 11.66
N SER A 129 -16.54 0.67 10.36
CA SER A 129 -17.35 0.06 9.29
C SER A 129 -16.84 -1.32 8.88
N GLY A 130 -15.82 -1.87 9.55
CA GLY A 130 -15.29 -3.20 9.30
C GLY A 130 -13.99 -3.26 8.51
N LEU A 131 -13.35 -2.12 8.19
CA LEU A 131 -12.01 -2.12 7.58
C LEU A 131 -11.02 -2.79 8.53
N LYS A 132 -10.21 -3.69 7.98
CA LYS A 132 -9.07 -4.29 8.68
C LYS A 132 -7.80 -3.52 8.31
N ILE A 133 -6.96 -3.23 9.29
CA ILE A 133 -5.66 -2.60 9.10
C ILE A 133 -4.59 -3.59 9.50
N VAL A 134 -3.58 -3.77 8.64
CA VAL A 134 -2.45 -4.68 8.83
C VAL A 134 -1.15 -3.90 8.66
N ASP A 135 -0.26 -4.00 9.64
CA ASP A 135 1.03 -3.30 9.62
C ASP A 135 2.05 -4.05 8.74
N LEU A 136 2.63 -3.33 7.79
CA LEU A 136 3.56 -3.85 6.80
C LEU A 136 4.87 -4.38 7.43
N GLU A 137 5.34 -3.77 8.51
CA GLU A 137 6.57 -4.15 9.20
C GLU A 137 6.30 -5.15 10.33
N ARG A 138 5.35 -4.86 11.21
CA ARG A 138 5.13 -5.62 12.45
C ARG A 138 4.36 -6.92 12.24
N GLU A 139 3.42 -6.95 11.30
CA GLU A 139 2.57 -8.11 11.04
C GLU A 139 3.05 -8.91 9.82
N ILE A 140 3.34 -8.24 8.70
CA ILE A 140 3.79 -8.92 7.48
C ILE A 140 5.28 -9.22 7.50
N HIS A 141 6.06 -8.49 8.30
CA HIS A 141 7.53 -8.59 8.32
C HIS A 141 8.15 -8.37 6.94
N ALA A 142 7.64 -7.36 6.21
CA ALA A 142 8.02 -7.12 4.82
C ALA A 142 9.43 -6.54 4.63
N PHE A 143 10.23 -6.41 5.69
CA PHE A 143 11.58 -5.85 5.63
C PHE A 143 12.61 -6.79 6.22
N ASN A 144 13.83 -6.77 5.68
CA ASN A 144 14.93 -7.61 6.17
C ASN A 144 15.54 -7.07 7.46
N ALA A 145 15.42 -5.76 7.70
CA ALA A 145 15.89 -5.10 8.91
C ALA A 145 14.83 -4.13 9.43
N PRO A 146 14.84 -3.83 10.76
CA PRO A 146 13.98 -2.77 11.28
C PRO A 146 14.24 -1.45 10.57
N LEU A 147 13.16 -0.76 10.17
CA LEU A 147 13.29 0.55 9.53
C LEU A 147 13.66 1.62 10.56
N PRO A 148 14.54 2.57 10.20
CA PRO A 148 14.83 3.70 11.07
C PRO A 148 13.56 4.53 11.27
N ARG A 149 13.22 4.80 12.54
CA ARG A 149 12.08 5.60 12.91
C ARG A 149 12.55 6.93 13.47
N ILE A 150 12.02 8.00 12.93
CA ILE A 150 12.23 9.34 13.46
C ILE A 150 10.96 9.74 14.19
N GLY A 151 11.03 9.79 15.52
CA GLY A 151 9.95 10.32 16.35
C GLY A 151 9.94 11.85 16.32
N ALA A 152 8.77 12.44 16.53
CA ALA A 152 8.69 13.86 16.81
C ALA A 152 9.31 14.14 18.19
N ILE A 153 10.19 15.14 18.26
CA ILE A 153 10.78 15.61 19.51
C ILE A 153 9.95 16.79 19.98
N GLN A 154 9.54 16.80 21.25
CA GLN A 154 8.88 17.94 21.83
C GLN A 154 9.85 19.13 21.88
N LEU A 155 9.38 20.33 21.59
CA LEU A 155 10.25 21.51 21.46
C LEU A 155 11.01 21.81 22.76
N ASP A 156 10.43 21.54 23.91
CA ASP A 156 11.04 21.71 25.24
C ASP A 156 12.07 20.61 25.57
N GLU A 157 12.06 19.49 24.85
CA GLU A 157 13.02 18.39 24.96
C GLU A 157 14.09 18.44 23.86
N PHE A 158 13.97 19.38 22.91
CA PHE A 158 14.89 19.48 21.78
C PHE A 158 16.24 20.08 22.21
N VAL A 159 17.30 19.28 22.06
CA VAL A 159 18.70 19.65 22.31
C VAL A 159 19.42 19.76 20.96
N PRO A 160 19.66 20.96 20.42
CA PRO A 160 20.28 21.13 19.10
C PRO A 160 21.66 20.48 18.97
N GLU A 161 22.41 20.40 20.06
CA GLU A 161 23.77 19.82 20.10
C GLU A 161 23.79 18.32 19.75
N ASP A 162 22.67 17.60 19.91
CA ASP A 162 22.55 16.19 19.55
C ASP A 162 22.49 15.97 18.01
N PHE A 163 22.34 17.05 17.22
CA PHE A 163 22.15 17.01 15.77
C PHE A 163 23.26 17.69 14.96
N ILE A 164 24.29 18.27 15.60
CA ILE A 164 25.40 19.01 14.95
C ILE A 164 26.76 18.42 15.26
#